data_6d09da4bb88f0a781024290224973a80
#
_entry.id   6d09da4bb88f0a781024290224973a80
#
_cell.length_a   1.000
_cell.length_b   1.000
_cell.length_c   1.000
_cell.angle_alpha   90.00
_cell.angle_beta   90.00
_cell.angle_gamma   90.00
#
_symmetry.space_group_name_H-M   'P 1'
#
loop_
_entity.id
_entity.type
_entity.pdbx_description
1 polymer ?
#
loop_
_entity_poly.entity_id
_entity_poly.type
_entity_poly.pdbx_seq_one_letter_code
_entity_poly.pdbx_strand_id
1 'polypeptide(L)'
;MNIGIVSLGCAKNQVDLEEILAYLKMNGFETVSDPALSDIIIVNTCGFIDSAKTESIDAILEMVSYNKPVVVTGCLATRYLEELKKEIPEVALWIPIEEYKNFSEHFQKLVKDRKLFGQIDPTRRVFISPKREAYLRISDGCDNFCNFCAIPHIRGRFKSVPFEVLKEELNMLEKEGVRSLTVISQDTSMYGKDIGLTLTDLCKEILKHECFDFVKLMYLYPDEVSDDLIDLFAKEKKLTPYFDLPVQHFAPHVLKRMGRRGSEQDIIDLIAKFRAKVPDSIIRTTVMVGFPGETEEDFEELMKQVKEIKFDHLGCFMFCPEEGTPAAKFKEQVDEKVKVERYNKVMKEQKKISYRLNKERIGKTYTCLVTEQNEDFSYSCICNLYAPDDIDGKMRLYSKLPIKPGDLVKAKVVNALFYDVDAEVTEILRSSDETD
;
A
#
# COMPACT_ATOMS: atom_id res chain seq x y z
N MET A 1 -21.31 10.41 21.24
CA MET A 1 -21.79 10.28 19.85
C MET A 1 -20.86 9.32 19.18
N ASN A 2 -21.42 8.26 18.64
CA ASN A 2 -20.69 7.11 18.11
C ASN A 2 -20.54 7.22 16.57
N ILE A 3 -19.35 6.96 16.07
CA ILE A 3 -19.04 6.96 14.64
C ILE A 3 -18.82 5.52 14.19
N GLY A 4 -19.68 5.04 13.29
CA GLY A 4 -19.45 3.81 12.54
C GLY A 4 -18.44 4.06 11.41
N ILE A 5 -17.62 3.06 11.08
CA ILE A 5 -16.54 3.22 10.12
C ILE A 5 -16.57 2.09 9.09
N VAL A 6 -16.48 2.46 7.82
CA VAL A 6 -16.17 1.55 6.71
C VAL A 6 -14.94 2.08 5.99
N SER A 7 -13.86 1.30 5.96
CA SER A 7 -12.60 1.67 5.30
C SER A 7 -12.37 0.79 4.08
N LEU A 8 -12.36 1.38 2.92
CA LEU A 8 -12.10 0.72 1.65
C LEU A 8 -10.85 1.32 0.98
N GLY A 9 -10.21 0.52 0.14
CA GLY A 9 -9.10 0.98 -0.70
C GLY A 9 -7.73 0.61 -0.18
N CYS A 10 -6.76 1.50 -0.36
CA CYS A 10 -5.35 1.21 -0.14
C CYS A 10 -4.82 1.84 1.17
N ALA A 11 -3.56 1.55 1.50
CA ALA A 11 -2.87 2.11 2.67
C ALA A 11 -2.94 3.66 2.76
N LYS A 12 -2.98 4.39 1.63
CA LYS A 12 -3.13 5.86 1.65
C LYS A 12 -4.52 6.27 2.16
N ASN A 13 -5.57 5.54 1.75
CA ASN A 13 -6.93 5.78 2.27
C ASN A 13 -7.01 5.44 3.77
N GLN A 14 -6.30 4.40 4.21
CA GLN A 14 -6.22 4.07 5.63
C GLN A 14 -5.62 5.23 6.44
N VAL A 15 -4.49 5.79 6.01
CA VAL A 15 -3.88 6.96 6.67
C VAL A 15 -4.83 8.15 6.70
N ASP A 16 -5.50 8.47 5.58
CA ASP A 16 -6.51 9.53 5.53
C ASP A 16 -7.60 9.33 6.61
N LEU A 17 -8.10 8.11 6.75
CA LEU A 17 -9.14 7.80 7.73
C LEU A 17 -8.62 7.88 9.16
N GLU A 18 -7.42 7.37 9.45
CA GLU A 18 -6.81 7.42 10.78
C GLU A 18 -6.58 8.86 11.27
N GLU A 19 -6.23 9.79 10.36
CA GLU A 19 -6.14 11.22 10.64
C GLU A 19 -7.52 11.83 10.94
N ILE A 20 -8.55 11.49 10.14
CA ILE A 20 -9.94 11.91 10.38
C ILE A 20 -10.43 11.41 11.74
N LEU A 21 -10.16 10.16 12.09
CA LEU A 21 -10.55 9.56 13.37
C LEU A 21 -9.87 10.23 14.56
N ALA A 22 -8.60 10.62 14.43
CA ALA A 22 -7.91 11.37 15.48
C ALA A 22 -8.56 12.73 15.71
N TYR A 23 -8.93 13.43 14.62
CA TYR A 23 -9.70 14.68 14.72
C TYR A 23 -11.05 14.50 15.42
N LEU A 24 -11.80 13.46 15.04
CA LEU A 24 -13.10 13.17 15.65
C LEU A 24 -12.97 12.80 17.13
N LYS A 25 -12.00 11.96 17.49
CA LYS A 25 -11.70 11.59 18.88
C LYS A 25 -11.34 12.82 19.72
N MET A 26 -10.53 13.74 19.19
CA MET A 26 -10.21 15.01 19.86
C MET A 26 -11.46 15.85 20.13
N ASN A 27 -12.48 15.76 19.29
CA ASN A 27 -13.77 16.41 19.43
C ASN A 27 -14.79 15.58 20.23
N GLY A 28 -14.38 14.49 20.91
CA GLY A 28 -15.20 13.69 21.82
C GLY A 28 -16.19 12.76 21.12
N PHE A 29 -15.86 12.29 19.89
CA PHE A 29 -16.56 11.18 19.24
C PHE A 29 -15.87 9.86 19.58
N GLU A 30 -16.65 8.80 19.69
CA GLU A 30 -16.16 7.43 19.91
C GLU A 30 -16.41 6.59 18.65
N THR A 31 -15.51 5.66 18.36
CA THR A 31 -15.64 4.76 17.22
C THR A 31 -16.32 3.45 17.62
N VAL A 32 -17.21 2.94 16.78
CA VAL A 32 -17.90 1.66 16.96
C VAL A 32 -17.79 0.82 15.69
N SER A 33 -17.65 -0.50 15.88
CA SER A 33 -17.51 -1.44 14.76
C SER A 33 -18.87 -1.79 14.13
N ASP A 34 -19.96 -1.77 14.92
CA ASP A 34 -21.30 -2.08 14.43
C ASP A 34 -22.00 -0.81 13.95
N PRO A 35 -22.29 -0.70 12.62
CA PRO A 35 -23.00 0.45 12.08
C PRO A 35 -24.36 0.71 12.73
N ALA A 36 -25.05 -0.33 13.20
CA ALA A 36 -26.34 -0.20 13.87
C ALA A 36 -26.26 0.60 15.19
N LEU A 37 -25.10 0.55 15.87
CA LEU A 37 -24.85 1.24 17.13
C LEU A 37 -24.29 2.67 16.95
N SER A 38 -24.04 3.07 15.70
CA SER A 38 -23.52 4.40 15.39
C SER A 38 -24.60 5.47 15.35
N ASP A 39 -24.19 6.71 15.58
CA ASP A 39 -25.00 7.92 15.35
C ASP A 39 -24.76 8.49 13.93
N ILE A 40 -23.54 8.31 13.43
CA ILE A 40 -23.09 8.73 12.09
C ILE A 40 -22.19 7.61 11.54
N ILE A 41 -22.25 7.34 10.24
CA ILE A 41 -21.38 6.38 9.57
C ILE A 41 -20.46 7.12 8.59
N ILE A 42 -19.15 6.86 8.66
CA ILE A 42 -18.16 7.36 7.70
C ILE A 42 -17.73 6.23 6.80
N VAL A 43 -17.88 6.42 5.48
CA VAL A 43 -17.42 5.48 4.44
C VAL A 43 -16.25 6.13 3.70
N ASN A 44 -15.05 5.61 3.92
CA ASN A 44 -13.86 6.01 3.19
C ASN A 44 -13.71 5.11 1.96
N THR A 45 -13.75 5.69 0.77
CA THR A 45 -14.00 5.00 -0.50
C THR A 45 -12.79 4.94 -1.41
N CYS A 46 -12.72 3.88 -2.23
CA CYS A 46 -11.77 3.73 -3.33
C CYS A 46 -12.46 4.04 -4.67
N GLY A 47 -11.77 4.77 -5.55
CA GLY A 47 -12.26 5.12 -6.89
C GLY A 47 -11.20 4.92 -7.98
N PHE A 48 -10.19 4.06 -7.71
CA PHE A 48 -9.04 3.91 -8.59
C PHE A 48 -9.33 3.02 -9.79
N ILE A 49 -9.94 1.85 -9.57
CA ILE A 49 -10.31 0.89 -10.61
C ILE A 49 -11.79 0.54 -10.52
N ASP A 50 -12.36 0.00 -11.60
CA ASP A 50 -13.79 -0.24 -11.73
C ASP A 50 -14.36 -1.15 -10.64
N SER A 51 -13.67 -2.25 -10.31
CA SER A 51 -14.09 -3.15 -9.23
C SER A 51 -14.14 -2.46 -7.86
N ALA A 52 -13.17 -1.58 -7.56
CA ALA A 52 -13.14 -0.83 -6.31
C ALA A 52 -14.21 0.29 -6.28
N LYS A 53 -14.60 0.82 -7.43
CA LYS A 53 -15.77 1.74 -7.54
C LYS A 53 -17.05 1.00 -7.18
N THR A 54 -17.28 -0.18 -7.77
CA THR A 54 -18.45 -1.01 -7.48
C THR A 54 -18.54 -1.36 -5.99
N GLU A 55 -17.45 -1.89 -5.42
CA GLU A 55 -17.37 -2.20 -3.99
C GLU A 55 -17.68 -0.98 -3.11
N SER A 56 -17.17 0.19 -3.48
CA SER A 56 -17.42 1.43 -2.72
C SER A 56 -18.87 1.88 -2.80
N ILE A 57 -19.50 1.76 -3.97
CA ILE A 57 -20.92 2.10 -4.16
C ILE A 57 -21.80 1.14 -3.36
N ASP A 58 -21.54 -0.17 -3.45
CA ASP A 58 -22.28 -1.19 -2.71
C ASP A 58 -22.20 -0.93 -1.20
N ALA A 59 -21.00 -0.63 -0.68
CA ALA A 59 -20.82 -0.29 0.73
C ALA A 59 -21.57 1.00 1.14
N ILE A 60 -21.58 2.03 0.30
CA ILE A 60 -22.36 3.25 0.57
C ILE A 60 -23.85 2.92 0.67
N LEU A 61 -24.40 2.16 -0.28
CA LEU A 61 -25.81 1.78 -0.30
C LEU A 61 -26.19 0.91 0.90
N GLU A 62 -25.32 -0.01 1.29
CA GLU A 62 -25.48 -0.80 2.51
C GLU A 62 -25.55 0.11 3.75
N MET A 63 -24.61 1.05 3.90
CA MET A 63 -24.59 1.96 5.06
C MET A 63 -25.79 2.90 5.09
N VAL A 64 -26.29 3.36 3.94
CA VAL A 64 -27.54 4.14 3.84
C VAL A 64 -28.73 3.34 4.37
N SER A 65 -28.78 2.02 4.17
CA SER A 65 -29.87 1.15 4.63
C SER A 65 -30.07 1.14 6.16
N TYR A 66 -29.04 1.53 6.95
CA TYR A 66 -29.15 1.66 8.39
C TYR A 66 -29.96 2.88 8.84
N ASN A 67 -30.40 3.76 7.92
CA ASN A 67 -31.14 5.00 8.24
C ASN A 67 -30.39 5.92 9.21
N LYS A 68 -29.07 5.95 9.13
CA LYS A 68 -28.17 6.86 9.86
C LYS A 68 -27.59 7.89 8.88
N PRO A 69 -27.20 9.09 9.35
CA PRO A 69 -26.42 10.00 8.51
C PRO A 69 -25.14 9.35 8.00
N VAL A 70 -24.97 9.25 6.69
CA VAL A 70 -23.77 8.71 6.07
C VAL A 70 -22.90 9.85 5.54
N VAL A 71 -21.61 9.81 5.87
CA VAL A 71 -20.58 10.71 5.35
C VAL A 71 -19.67 9.91 4.44
N VAL A 72 -19.57 10.30 3.17
CA VAL A 72 -18.72 9.62 2.19
C VAL A 72 -17.49 10.47 1.90
N THR A 73 -16.33 9.85 1.94
CA THR A 73 -15.04 10.49 1.67
C THR A 73 -14.12 9.58 0.87
N GLY A 74 -12.91 10.03 0.52
CA GLY A 74 -11.92 9.25 -0.20
C GLY A 74 -11.93 9.43 -1.72
N CYS A 75 -11.28 8.49 -2.43
CA CYS A 75 -10.99 8.63 -3.85
C CYS A 75 -12.24 8.65 -4.73
N LEU A 76 -13.26 7.82 -4.42
CA LEU A 76 -14.51 7.81 -5.19
C LEU A 76 -15.27 9.12 -5.02
N ALA A 77 -15.41 9.60 -3.77
CA ALA A 77 -16.05 10.88 -3.48
C ALA A 77 -15.36 12.06 -4.17
N THR A 78 -14.04 12.00 -4.38
CA THR A 78 -13.28 13.02 -5.10
C THR A 78 -13.52 12.94 -6.61
N ARG A 79 -13.48 11.73 -7.17
CA ARG A 79 -13.52 11.51 -8.62
C ARG A 79 -14.90 11.73 -9.24
N TYR A 80 -15.98 11.40 -8.50
CA TYR A 80 -17.36 11.36 -9.02
C TYR A 80 -18.35 12.16 -8.17
N LEU A 81 -17.88 13.22 -7.50
CA LEU A 81 -18.66 13.99 -6.53
C LEU A 81 -20.05 14.42 -7.04
N GLU A 82 -20.08 15.08 -8.20
CA GLU A 82 -21.30 15.69 -8.72
C GLU A 82 -22.31 14.66 -9.26
N GLU A 83 -21.82 13.53 -9.76
CA GLU A 83 -22.63 12.41 -10.22
C GLU A 83 -23.25 11.67 -9.04
N LEU A 84 -22.42 11.27 -8.09
CA LEU A 84 -22.85 10.49 -6.93
C LEU A 84 -23.80 11.26 -6.02
N LYS A 85 -23.63 12.57 -5.87
CA LYS A 85 -24.60 13.41 -5.14
C LYS A 85 -26.02 13.38 -5.74
N LYS A 86 -26.13 13.19 -7.06
CA LYS A 86 -27.43 13.10 -7.75
C LYS A 86 -28.01 11.71 -7.65
N GLU A 87 -27.17 10.69 -7.79
CA GLU A 87 -27.59 9.29 -7.85
C GLU A 87 -27.86 8.71 -6.45
N ILE A 88 -27.20 9.21 -5.41
CA ILE A 88 -27.35 8.75 -4.01
C ILE A 88 -27.63 9.96 -3.10
N PRO A 89 -28.82 10.59 -3.23
CA PRO A 89 -29.18 11.78 -2.44
C PRO A 89 -29.38 11.49 -0.95
N GLU A 90 -29.44 10.23 -0.54
CA GLU A 90 -29.56 9.79 0.85
C GLU A 90 -28.28 10.02 1.65
N VAL A 91 -27.12 10.17 1.00
CA VAL A 91 -25.85 10.48 1.68
C VAL A 91 -25.90 11.89 2.26
N ALA A 92 -25.75 11.98 3.56
CA ALA A 92 -25.89 13.24 4.31
C ALA A 92 -24.76 14.24 3.99
N LEU A 93 -23.56 13.75 3.70
CA LEU A 93 -22.39 14.60 3.47
C LEU A 93 -21.35 13.90 2.58
N TRP A 94 -20.88 14.60 1.55
CA TRP A 94 -19.76 14.20 0.69
C TRP A 94 -18.57 15.11 0.95
N ILE A 95 -17.41 14.55 1.30
CA ILE A 95 -16.18 15.30 1.58
C ILE A 95 -15.06 14.74 0.69
N PRO A 96 -14.76 15.36 -0.46
CA PRO A 96 -13.63 14.96 -1.30
C PRO A 96 -12.30 15.25 -0.61
N ILE A 97 -11.22 14.58 -1.04
CA ILE A 97 -9.89 14.63 -0.40
C ILE A 97 -9.36 16.07 -0.32
N GLU A 98 -9.54 16.87 -1.35
CA GLU A 98 -9.12 18.28 -1.38
C GLU A 98 -9.78 19.15 -0.31
N GLU A 99 -10.94 18.71 0.22
CA GLU A 99 -11.70 19.40 1.27
C GLU A 99 -11.36 18.92 2.69
N TYR A 100 -10.39 18.02 2.89
CA TYR A 100 -9.97 17.58 4.23
C TYR A 100 -9.45 18.73 5.09
N LYS A 101 -8.83 19.74 4.50
CA LYS A 101 -8.44 20.98 5.19
C LYS A 101 -9.64 21.76 5.77
N ASN A 102 -10.83 21.59 5.21
CA ASN A 102 -12.09 22.21 5.61
C ASN A 102 -13.04 21.18 6.27
N PHE A 103 -12.54 19.99 6.64
CA PHE A 103 -13.34 18.90 7.20
C PHE A 103 -14.22 19.36 8.37
N SER A 104 -13.65 20.15 9.29
CA SER A 104 -14.36 20.71 10.43
C SER A 104 -15.62 21.50 10.02
N GLU A 105 -15.53 22.35 9.01
CA GLU A 105 -16.62 23.18 8.54
C GLU A 105 -17.72 22.34 7.88
N HIS A 106 -17.33 21.31 7.09
CA HIS A 106 -18.28 20.40 6.48
C HIS A 106 -19.00 19.55 7.51
N PHE A 107 -18.25 18.93 8.43
CA PHE A 107 -18.79 18.05 9.44
C PHE A 107 -19.64 18.80 10.49
N GLN A 108 -19.32 20.08 10.77
CA GLN A 108 -20.11 20.95 11.64
C GLN A 108 -21.57 21.10 11.18
N LYS A 109 -21.84 21.02 9.86
CA LYS A 109 -23.21 21.11 9.31
C LYS A 109 -24.08 19.93 9.75
N LEU A 110 -23.44 18.78 10.01
CA LEU A 110 -24.12 17.55 10.41
C LEU A 110 -24.34 17.50 11.95
N VAL A 111 -23.41 18.04 12.74
CA VAL A 111 -23.41 17.96 14.23
C VAL A 111 -23.74 19.33 14.83
N LYS A 112 -24.95 19.84 14.60
CA LYS A 112 -25.37 21.20 14.95
C LYS A 112 -25.28 21.52 16.44
N ASP A 113 -25.49 20.52 17.30
CA ASP A 113 -25.55 20.68 18.76
C ASP A 113 -24.16 20.60 19.43
N ARG A 114 -23.10 20.42 18.66
CA ARG A 114 -21.72 20.31 19.15
C ARG A 114 -20.82 21.25 18.37
N LYS A 115 -20.06 22.09 19.06
CA LYS A 115 -19.04 22.93 18.43
C LYS A 115 -17.76 22.11 18.23
N LEU A 116 -17.27 22.05 16.99
CA LEU A 116 -16.02 21.40 16.64
C LEU A 116 -14.84 22.38 16.74
N PHE A 117 -13.68 21.86 17.10
CA PHE A 117 -12.44 22.63 17.28
C PHE A 117 -11.29 22.01 16.48
N GLY A 118 -10.39 22.86 16.02
CA GLY A 118 -9.18 22.44 15.29
C GLY A 118 -9.48 21.96 13.87
N GLN A 119 -8.48 21.33 13.30
CA GLN A 119 -8.47 20.74 11.94
C GLN A 119 -7.86 19.35 12.01
N ILE A 120 -7.95 18.59 10.92
CA ILE A 120 -7.20 17.33 10.76
C ILE A 120 -5.72 17.65 10.88
N ASP A 121 -5.02 16.91 11.71
CA ASP A 121 -3.60 17.05 12.00
C ASP A 121 -2.88 15.75 11.56
N PRO A 122 -2.03 15.80 10.53
CA PRO A 122 -1.37 14.62 9.99
C PRO A 122 -0.37 13.99 10.97
N THR A 123 0.00 14.70 12.05
CA THR A 123 0.87 14.17 13.11
C THR A 123 0.10 13.41 14.18
N ARG A 124 -1.22 13.26 14.04
CA ARG A 124 -2.10 12.56 14.98
C ARG A 124 -2.93 11.52 14.26
N ARG A 125 -2.92 10.30 14.76
CA ARG A 125 -3.65 9.19 14.16
C ARG A 125 -4.34 8.32 15.20
N VAL A 126 -5.46 7.74 14.81
CA VAL A 126 -6.11 6.64 15.53
C VAL A 126 -6.00 5.42 14.65
N PHE A 127 -5.14 4.48 15.04
CA PHE A 127 -4.86 3.29 14.23
C PHE A 127 -6.09 2.38 14.16
N ILE A 128 -6.41 1.94 12.94
CA ILE A 128 -7.43 0.93 12.65
C ILE A 128 -6.82 -0.46 12.38
N SER A 129 -5.51 -0.53 12.22
CA SER A 129 -4.70 -1.74 12.15
C SER A 129 -4.02 -2.05 13.50
N PRO A 130 -3.40 -3.25 13.66
CA PRO A 130 -2.66 -3.58 14.87
C PRO A 130 -1.59 -2.52 15.18
N LYS A 131 -1.51 -2.08 16.44
CA LYS A 131 -0.67 -0.96 16.89
C LYS A 131 0.84 -1.08 16.58
N ARG A 132 1.34 -2.27 16.25
CA ARG A 132 2.78 -2.50 16.02
C ARG A 132 3.23 -2.27 14.57
N GLU A 133 2.28 -2.03 13.69
CA GLU A 133 2.50 -1.74 12.27
C GLU A 133 1.84 -0.42 11.89
N ALA A 134 2.53 0.40 11.09
CA ALA A 134 1.98 1.65 10.59
C ALA A 134 2.49 1.97 9.18
N TYR A 135 1.65 2.67 8.44
CA TYR A 135 2.04 3.32 7.20
C TYR A 135 2.51 4.75 7.47
N LEU A 136 3.59 5.18 6.82
CA LEU A 136 4.03 6.56 6.77
C LEU A 136 3.80 7.09 5.37
N ARG A 137 2.82 7.98 5.20
CA ARG A 137 2.53 8.62 3.92
C ARG A 137 3.42 9.84 3.75
N ILE A 138 4.39 9.78 2.84
CA ILE A 138 5.43 10.79 2.69
C ILE A 138 5.15 11.84 1.62
N SER A 139 4.19 11.57 0.73
CA SER A 139 3.72 12.53 -0.28
C SER A 139 2.33 12.16 -0.76
N ASP A 140 1.68 13.06 -1.45
CA ASP A 140 0.40 12.84 -2.13
C ASP A 140 0.46 13.33 -3.57
N GLY A 141 -0.42 12.77 -4.44
CA GLY A 141 -0.42 13.05 -5.87
C GLY A 141 0.74 12.43 -6.65
N CYS A 142 0.72 12.58 -7.98
CA CYS A 142 1.73 12.00 -8.85
C CYS A 142 1.87 12.79 -10.15
N ASP A 143 3.13 13.03 -10.59
CA ASP A 143 3.47 13.77 -11.79
C ASP A 143 3.95 12.87 -12.95
N ASN A 144 3.83 11.54 -12.83
CA ASN A 144 4.24 10.62 -13.89
C ASN A 144 3.29 10.61 -15.08
N PHE A 145 2.02 10.96 -14.88
CA PHE A 145 0.99 11.03 -15.93
C PHE A 145 0.95 9.78 -16.84
N CYS A 146 1.12 8.59 -16.27
CA CYS A 146 0.97 7.36 -17.01
C CYS A 146 -0.40 7.30 -17.68
N ASN A 147 -0.46 6.94 -18.96
CA ASN A 147 -1.68 7.04 -19.78
C ASN A 147 -2.87 6.19 -19.31
N PHE A 148 -2.65 5.23 -18.41
CA PHE A 148 -3.67 4.37 -17.81
C PHE A 148 -4.10 4.81 -16.40
N CYS A 149 -3.46 5.83 -15.82
CA CYS A 149 -3.58 6.12 -14.40
C CYS A 149 -4.46 7.36 -14.14
N ALA A 150 -5.47 7.19 -13.29
CA ALA A 150 -6.36 8.27 -12.88
C ALA A 150 -5.87 9.08 -11.66
N ILE A 151 -4.76 8.69 -11.03
CA ILE A 151 -4.27 9.32 -9.79
C ILE A 151 -4.09 10.83 -9.89
N PRO A 152 -3.50 11.42 -10.96
CA PRO A 152 -3.37 12.87 -11.05
C PRO A 152 -4.71 13.63 -11.02
N HIS A 153 -5.80 12.97 -11.44
CA HIS A 153 -7.15 13.53 -11.42
C HIS A 153 -7.86 13.33 -10.08
N ILE A 154 -7.39 12.40 -9.24
CA ILE A 154 -8.00 12.08 -7.95
C ILE A 154 -7.25 12.77 -6.80
N ARG A 155 -5.91 12.66 -6.80
CA ARG A 155 -5.05 13.16 -5.71
C ARG A 155 -4.18 14.36 -6.10
N GLY A 156 -4.33 14.83 -7.34
CA GLY A 156 -3.64 16.01 -7.85
C GLY A 156 -2.17 15.78 -8.19
N ARG A 157 -1.45 16.92 -8.25
CA ARG A 157 -0.01 16.98 -8.54
C ARG A 157 0.80 16.46 -7.35
N PHE A 158 1.99 15.94 -7.63
CA PHE A 158 2.91 15.47 -6.60
C PHE A 158 3.27 16.59 -5.61
N LYS A 159 3.19 16.27 -4.33
CA LYS A 159 3.58 17.16 -3.24
C LYS A 159 4.13 16.35 -2.07
N SER A 160 5.38 16.58 -1.71
CA SER A 160 5.98 16.01 -0.50
C SER A 160 5.31 16.52 0.77
N VAL A 161 5.14 15.65 1.75
CA VAL A 161 4.86 16.08 3.12
C VAL A 161 6.09 16.78 3.66
N PRO A 162 5.96 17.96 4.31
CA PRO A 162 7.11 18.67 4.88
C PRO A 162 7.92 17.79 5.82
N PHE A 163 9.25 17.88 5.73
CA PHE A 163 10.16 17.01 6.49
C PHE A 163 9.95 17.09 8.01
N GLU A 164 9.71 18.30 8.54
CA GLU A 164 9.44 18.47 9.99
C GLU A 164 8.12 17.83 10.43
N VAL A 165 7.09 17.84 9.58
CA VAL A 165 5.82 17.13 9.85
C VAL A 165 6.06 15.62 9.95
N LEU A 166 6.85 15.05 9.02
CA LEU A 166 7.20 13.63 9.09
C LEU A 166 8.01 13.28 10.34
N LYS A 167 8.90 14.15 10.79
CA LYS A 167 9.64 13.96 12.05
C LYS A 167 8.71 13.92 13.26
N GLU A 168 7.72 14.81 13.30
CA GLU A 168 6.72 14.82 14.37
C GLU A 168 5.86 13.55 14.32
N GLU A 169 5.46 13.11 13.13
CA GLU A 169 4.72 11.87 12.94
C GLU A 169 5.56 10.65 13.36
N LEU A 170 6.84 10.57 12.99
CA LEU A 170 7.75 9.50 13.44
C LEU A 170 7.87 9.44 14.96
N ASN A 171 8.00 10.59 15.64
CA ASN A 171 8.00 10.65 17.10
C ASN A 171 6.68 10.16 17.72
N MET A 172 5.56 10.46 17.08
CA MET A 172 4.25 9.94 17.51
C MET A 172 4.18 8.42 17.32
N LEU A 173 4.59 7.89 16.16
CA LEU A 173 4.60 6.45 15.88
C LEU A 173 5.48 5.67 16.87
N GLU A 174 6.65 6.22 17.24
CA GLU A 174 7.53 5.66 18.25
C GLU A 174 6.84 5.59 19.62
N LYS A 175 6.18 6.67 20.05
CA LYS A 175 5.41 6.73 21.32
C LYS A 175 4.22 5.77 21.36
N GLU A 176 3.59 5.52 20.24
CA GLU A 176 2.48 4.55 20.10
C GLU A 176 2.96 3.09 20.04
N GLY A 177 4.28 2.84 20.07
CA GLY A 177 4.87 1.51 20.11
C GLY A 177 4.92 0.81 18.73
N VAL A 178 4.93 1.57 17.64
CA VAL A 178 5.09 1.01 16.28
C VAL A 178 6.48 0.40 16.14
N ARG A 179 6.52 -0.81 15.55
CA ARG A 179 7.75 -1.60 15.37
C ARG A 179 8.07 -1.88 13.89
N SER A 180 7.04 -1.87 13.04
CA SER A 180 7.16 -2.04 11.60
C SER A 180 6.59 -0.80 10.90
N LEU A 181 7.42 -0.14 10.10
CA LEU A 181 7.07 1.05 9.36
C LEU A 181 7.08 0.76 7.87
N THR A 182 5.96 1.00 7.20
CA THR A 182 5.88 0.93 5.74
C THR A 182 5.71 2.32 5.17
N VAL A 183 6.72 2.79 4.45
CA VAL A 183 6.74 4.10 3.78
C VAL A 183 5.98 4.00 2.47
N ILE A 184 5.00 4.84 2.28
CA ILE A 184 4.08 4.84 1.14
C ILE A 184 3.89 6.22 0.51
N SER A 185 3.62 6.19 -0.80
CA SER A 185 3.20 7.33 -1.61
C SER A 185 2.57 6.79 -2.91
N GLN A 186 2.17 7.64 -3.84
CA GLN A 186 1.87 7.22 -5.20
C GLN A 186 3.14 6.99 -6.03
N ASP A 187 4.20 7.72 -5.71
CA ASP A 187 5.56 7.53 -6.20
C ASP A 187 6.53 7.91 -5.07
N THR A 188 6.97 6.89 -4.34
CA THR A 188 7.81 7.07 -3.15
C THR A 188 9.21 7.59 -3.51
N SER A 189 9.72 7.23 -4.69
CA SER A 189 11.05 7.62 -5.15
C SER A 189 11.19 9.12 -5.45
N MET A 190 10.07 9.82 -5.67
CA MET A 190 10.05 11.26 -5.93
C MET A 190 10.18 12.13 -4.67
N TYR A 191 10.05 11.53 -3.46
CA TYR A 191 10.05 12.31 -2.23
C TYR A 191 11.22 13.28 -2.12
N GLY A 192 10.89 14.49 -1.70
CA GLY A 192 11.86 15.53 -1.38
C GLY A 192 12.28 16.42 -2.56
N LYS A 193 12.07 16.01 -3.81
CA LYS A 193 12.51 16.77 -5.00
C LYS A 193 11.91 18.17 -5.07
N ASP A 194 10.69 18.36 -4.60
CA ASP A 194 9.98 19.65 -4.56
C ASP A 194 10.35 20.51 -3.35
N ILE A 195 11.04 19.94 -2.36
CA ILE A 195 11.47 20.64 -1.13
C ILE A 195 13.00 20.61 -0.92
N GLY A 196 13.78 20.20 -1.95
CA GLY A 196 15.24 20.19 -1.92
C GLY A 196 15.86 19.07 -1.06
N LEU A 197 15.14 17.95 -0.88
CA LEU A 197 15.59 16.76 -0.16
C LEU A 197 15.50 15.52 -1.07
N THR A 198 15.89 14.37 -0.54
CA THR A 198 15.81 13.07 -1.20
C THR A 198 15.12 12.04 -0.33
N LEU A 199 14.62 10.96 -0.94
CA LEU A 199 14.13 9.80 -0.19
C LEU A 199 15.20 9.21 0.72
N THR A 200 16.47 9.23 0.29
CA THR A 200 17.62 8.78 1.10
C THR A 200 17.76 9.60 2.38
N ASP A 201 17.54 10.92 2.32
CA ASP A 201 17.61 11.79 3.52
C ASP A 201 16.49 11.45 4.51
N LEU A 202 15.28 11.20 4.00
CA LEU A 202 14.18 10.75 4.84
C LEU A 202 14.45 9.37 5.46
N CYS A 203 14.98 8.42 4.69
CA CYS A 203 15.35 7.10 5.23
C CYS A 203 16.39 7.22 6.36
N LYS A 204 17.39 8.10 6.21
CA LYS A 204 18.37 8.36 7.29
C LYS A 204 17.71 8.94 8.54
N GLU A 205 16.67 9.75 8.39
CA GLU A 205 15.90 10.27 9.55
C GLU A 205 15.14 9.14 10.23
N ILE A 206 14.37 8.35 9.45
CA ILE A 206 13.62 7.20 9.97
C ILE A 206 14.53 6.23 10.75
N LEU A 207 15.75 5.99 10.25
CA LEU A 207 16.71 5.06 10.87
C LEU A 207 17.28 5.53 12.21
N LYS A 208 17.10 6.79 12.60
CA LYS A 208 17.44 7.30 13.94
C LYS A 208 16.51 6.76 15.03
N HIS A 209 15.29 6.36 14.66
CA HIS A 209 14.32 5.77 15.58
C HIS A 209 14.65 4.29 15.80
N GLU A 210 15.15 3.97 16.99
CA GLU A 210 15.58 2.60 17.32
C GLU A 210 14.41 1.62 17.51
N CYS A 211 13.22 2.13 17.75
CA CYS A 211 12.00 1.35 17.95
C CYS A 211 11.61 0.52 16.73
N PHE A 212 11.90 0.98 15.49
CA PHE A 212 11.52 0.26 14.29
C PHE A 212 12.46 -0.94 14.05
N ASP A 213 11.88 -2.13 13.98
CA ASP A 213 12.58 -3.37 13.60
C ASP A 213 12.62 -3.55 12.07
N PHE A 214 11.58 -3.08 11.40
CA PHE A 214 11.40 -3.16 9.95
C PHE A 214 11.00 -1.82 9.38
N VAL A 215 11.70 -1.37 8.36
CA VAL A 215 11.35 -0.20 7.55
C VAL A 215 11.27 -0.63 6.09
N LYS A 216 10.08 -0.60 5.51
CA LYS A 216 9.81 -1.06 4.15
C LYS A 216 9.43 0.12 3.27
N LEU A 217 9.96 0.17 2.04
CA LEU A 217 9.59 1.17 1.04
C LEU A 217 8.73 0.51 -0.04
N MET A 218 7.54 1.06 -0.29
CA MET A 218 6.62 0.60 -1.33
C MET A 218 6.52 1.63 -2.46
N TYR A 219 6.12 1.19 -3.64
CA TYR A 219 5.81 2.05 -4.80
C TYR A 219 7.02 2.85 -5.29
N LEU A 220 8.16 2.19 -5.50
CA LEU A 220 9.35 2.79 -6.08
C LEU A 220 9.24 2.84 -7.61
N TYR A 221 9.44 4.02 -8.20
CA TYR A 221 9.48 4.14 -9.64
C TYR A 221 10.91 3.83 -10.14
N PRO A 222 11.11 2.87 -11.07
CA PRO A 222 12.43 2.33 -11.37
C PRO A 222 13.49 3.36 -11.78
N ASP A 223 13.15 4.35 -12.61
CA ASP A 223 14.08 5.38 -13.09
C ASP A 223 14.44 6.47 -12.08
N GLU A 224 13.82 6.45 -10.90
CA GLU A 224 14.04 7.43 -9.83
C GLU A 224 14.81 6.86 -8.63
N VAL A 225 15.16 5.58 -8.65
CA VAL A 225 15.92 4.94 -7.58
C VAL A 225 17.40 5.30 -7.68
N SER A 226 17.91 6.06 -6.69
CA SER A 226 19.30 6.50 -6.66
C SER A 226 20.27 5.44 -6.16
N ASP A 227 21.53 5.53 -6.58
CA ASP A 227 22.60 4.66 -6.08
C ASP A 227 22.82 4.82 -4.57
N ASP A 228 22.69 6.03 -4.04
CA ASP A 228 22.77 6.31 -2.60
C ASP A 228 21.71 5.59 -1.79
N LEU A 229 20.49 5.45 -2.33
CA LEU A 229 19.44 4.68 -1.69
C LEU A 229 19.77 3.18 -1.68
N ILE A 230 20.29 2.65 -2.79
CA ILE A 230 20.71 1.24 -2.88
C ILE A 230 21.86 0.95 -1.89
N ASP A 231 22.84 1.85 -1.79
CA ASP A 231 23.95 1.74 -0.85
C ASP A 231 23.49 1.82 0.61
N LEU A 232 22.44 2.60 0.89
CA LEU A 232 21.82 2.65 2.21
C LEU A 232 21.15 1.31 2.56
N PHE A 233 20.42 0.68 1.63
CA PHE A 233 19.85 -0.66 1.82
C PHE A 233 20.92 -1.73 2.06
N ALA A 234 22.06 -1.64 1.37
CA ALA A 234 23.15 -2.58 1.56
C ALA A 234 23.80 -2.47 2.95
N LYS A 235 23.74 -1.28 3.56
CA LYS A 235 24.38 -0.96 4.84
C LYS A 235 23.47 -1.16 6.04
N GLU A 236 22.19 -0.79 5.92
CA GLU A 236 21.28 -0.63 7.05
C GLU A 236 20.29 -1.80 7.14
N LYS A 237 20.49 -2.66 8.15
CA LYS A 237 19.68 -3.89 8.31
C LYS A 237 18.20 -3.66 8.63
N LYS A 238 17.85 -2.50 9.19
CA LYS A 238 16.46 -2.12 9.48
C LYS A 238 15.68 -1.80 8.20
N LEU A 239 16.38 -1.31 7.15
CA LEU A 239 15.75 -1.19 5.84
C LEU A 239 15.51 -2.59 5.28
N THR A 240 14.27 -2.96 5.18
CA THR A 240 13.87 -4.25 4.64
C THR A 240 14.32 -4.37 3.19
N PRO A 241 15.12 -5.39 2.81
CA PRO A 241 15.64 -5.56 1.45
C PRO A 241 14.53 -6.02 0.47
N TYR A 242 13.40 -5.33 0.49
CA TYR A 242 12.20 -5.58 -0.27
C TYR A 242 11.96 -4.39 -1.21
N PHE A 243 12.03 -4.63 -2.51
CA PHE A 243 11.93 -3.62 -3.56
C PHE A 243 10.65 -3.79 -4.36
N ASP A 244 9.67 -2.95 -4.09
CA ASP A 244 8.43 -2.88 -4.87
C ASP A 244 8.61 -1.94 -6.06
N LEU A 245 8.83 -2.52 -7.24
CA LEU A 245 9.14 -1.87 -8.50
C LEU A 245 8.04 -2.15 -9.54
N PRO A 246 6.94 -1.40 -9.59
CA PRO A 246 5.87 -1.63 -10.56
C PRO A 246 6.31 -1.26 -11.98
N VAL A 247 6.91 -2.21 -12.70
CA VAL A 247 7.47 -1.99 -14.05
C VAL A 247 6.41 -1.86 -15.13
N GLN A 248 5.25 -2.45 -14.94
CA GLN A 248 4.06 -2.49 -15.80
C GLN A 248 4.24 -3.35 -17.06
N HIS A 249 5.32 -3.22 -17.80
CA HIS A 249 5.65 -4.00 -19.00
C HIS A 249 7.15 -3.99 -19.26
N PHE A 250 7.62 -4.79 -20.25
CA PHE A 250 9.02 -4.77 -20.70
C PHE A 250 9.15 -4.36 -22.18
N ALA A 251 8.15 -4.62 -23.02
CA ALA A 251 8.23 -4.21 -24.43
C ALA A 251 8.33 -2.68 -24.57
N PRO A 252 9.39 -2.14 -25.25
CA PRO A 252 9.61 -0.70 -25.37
C PRO A 252 8.44 0.05 -26.02
N HIS A 253 7.79 -0.60 -26.98
CA HIS A 253 6.61 -0.06 -27.66
C HIS A 253 5.46 0.17 -26.65
N VAL A 254 5.17 -0.79 -25.80
CA VAL A 254 4.10 -0.72 -24.81
C VAL A 254 4.44 0.29 -23.70
N LEU A 255 5.66 0.27 -23.15
CA LEU A 255 6.13 1.23 -22.16
C LEU A 255 5.98 2.67 -22.63
N LYS A 256 6.38 2.95 -23.90
CA LYS A 256 6.20 4.26 -24.52
C LYS A 256 4.72 4.66 -24.61
N ARG A 257 3.85 3.73 -25.03
CA ARG A 257 2.39 3.97 -25.11
C ARG A 257 1.75 4.15 -23.73
N MET A 258 2.28 3.51 -22.69
CA MET A 258 1.89 3.70 -21.30
C MET A 258 2.33 5.06 -20.73
N GLY A 259 3.21 5.79 -21.43
CA GLY A 259 3.82 7.03 -20.93
C GLY A 259 4.82 6.76 -19.81
N ARG A 260 5.44 5.56 -19.80
CA ARG A 260 6.49 5.19 -18.84
C ARG A 260 7.83 5.79 -19.28
N ARG A 261 8.61 6.25 -18.32
CA ARG A 261 10.00 6.71 -18.50
C ARG A 261 10.94 5.53 -18.30
N GLY A 262 12.17 5.66 -18.80
CA GLY A 262 13.16 4.60 -18.76
C GLY A 262 12.96 3.54 -19.85
N SER A 263 13.97 2.74 -20.07
CA SER A 263 13.96 1.62 -21.00
C SER A 263 13.82 0.28 -20.28
N GLU A 264 13.53 -0.77 -21.04
CA GLU A 264 13.60 -2.15 -20.56
C GLU A 264 14.97 -2.45 -19.92
N GLN A 265 16.06 -2.03 -20.57
CA GLN A 265 17.42 -2.28 -20.09
C GLN A 265 17.69 -1.58 -18.77
N ASP A 266 17.20 -0.34 -18.55
CA ASP A 266 17.35 0.37 -17.27
C ASP A 266 16.69 -0.40 -16.12
N ILE A 267 15.54 -1.01 -16.38
CA ILE A 267 14.82 -1.83 -15.37
C ILE A 267 15.63 -3.08 -15.04
N ILE A 268 16.14 -3.78 -16.07
CA ILE A 268 16.95 -5.00 -15.89
C ILE A 268 18.23 -4.67 -15.12
N ASP A 269 18.93 -3.60 -15.49
CA ASP A 269 20.17 -3.17 -14.86
C ASP A 269 19.96 -2.76 -13.41
N LEU A 270 18.85 -2.07 -13.11
CA LEU A 270 18.48 -1.72 -11.75
C LEU A 270 18.25 -2.97 -10.88
N ILE A 271 17.48 -3.94 -11.36
CA ILE A 271 17.23 -5.20 -10.64
C ILE A 271 18.53 -5.98 -10.43
N ALA A 272 19.39 -6.05 -11.45
CA ALA A 272 20.70 -6.69 -11.33
C ALA A 272 21.58 -5.99 -10.28
N LYS A 273 21.55 -4.65 -10.25
CA LYS A 273 22.27 -3.85 -9.24
C LYS A 273 21.76 -4.14 -7.81
N PHE A 274 20.43 -4.21 -7.60
CA PHE A 274 19.88 -4.59 -6.30
C PHE A 274 20.38 -5.97 -5.86
N ARG A 275 20.28 -6.97 -6.71
CA ARG A 275 20.73 -8.34 -6.38
C ARG A 275 22.22 -8.43 -6.11
N ALA A 276 23.03 -7.62 -6.79
CA ALA A 276 24.49 -7.59 -6.59
C ALA A 276 24.90 -6.88 -5.29
N LYS A 277 24.23 -5.76 -4.94
CA LYS A 277 24.61 -4.93 -3.77
C LYS A 277 23.89 -5.32 -2.49
N VAL A 278 22.65 -5.84 -2.60
CA VAL A 278 21.79 -6.15 -1.45
C VAL A 278 21.51 -7.65 -1.45
N PRO A 279 22.30 -8.45 -0.73
CA PRO A 279 22.07 -9.89 -0.60
C PRO A 279 20.68 -10.19 -0.04
N ASP A 280 20.06 -11.28 -0.50
CA ASP A 280 18.70 -11.70 -0.12
C ASP A 280 17.60 -10.67 -0.44
N SER A 281 17.86 -9.76 -1.41
CA SER A 281 16.84 -8.83 -1.87
C SER A 281 15.60 -9.56 -2.42
N ILE A 282 14.44 -9.06 -2.05
CA ILE A 282 13.14 -9.48 -2.54
C ILE A 282 12.69 -8.46 -3.59
N ILE A 283 12.45 -8.92 -4.80
CA ILE A 283 11.98 -8.06 -5.88
C ILE A 283 10.50 -8.33 -6.14
N ARG A 284 9.68 -7.36 -5.82
CA ARG A 284 8.26 -7.33 -6.16
C ARG A 284 8.03 -6.46 -7.39
N THR A 285 7.11 -6.88 -8.24
CA THR A 285 6.68 -6.07 -9.37
C THR A 285 5.18 -6.16 -9.63
N THR A 286 4.71 -5.24 -10.42
CA THR A 286 3.37 -5.25 -11.02
C THR A 286 3.51 -5.13 -12.52
N VAL A 287 2.81 -6.00 -13.26
CA VAL A 287 2.72 -5.95 -14.72
C VAL A 287 1.28 -5.82 -15.17
N MET A 288 1.09 -5.26 -16.35
CA MET A 288 -0.21 -5.07 -16.97
C MET A 288 -0.22 -5.71 -18.34
N VAL A 289 -1.23 -6.52 -18.63
CA VAL A 289 -1.43 -7.18 -19.93
C VAL A 289 -2.65 -6.62 -20.64
N GLY A 290 -2.66 -6.70 -21.96
CA GLY A 290 -3.76 -6.23 -22.79
C GLY A 290 -3.86 -4.71 -22.86
N PHE A 291 -2.76 -4.01 -22.68
CA PHE A 291 -2.71 -2.57 -22.89
C PHE A 291 -2.99 -2.25 -24.38
N PRO A 292 -3.72 -1.16 -24.72
CA PRO A 292 -4.06 -0.85 -26.09
C PRO A 292 -2.85 -0.82 -27.03
N GLY A 293 -2.88 -1.63 -28.07
CA GLY A 293 -1.79 -1.80 -29.04
C GLY A 293 -0.70 -2.79 -28.64
N GLU A 294 -0.85 -3.53 -27.52
CA GLU A 294 0.03 -4.64 -27.16
C GLU A 294 -0.13 -5.80 -28.16
N THR A 295 0.95 -6.14 -28.87
CA THR A 295 0.97 -7.26 -29.83
C THR A 295 1.31 -8.59 -29.14
N GLU A 296 1.33 -9.69 -29.91
CA GLU A 296 1.78 -10.98 -29.36
C GLU A 296 3.28 -10.97 -29.10
N GLU A 297 4.07 -10.33 -29.96
CA GLU A 297 5.51 -10.17 -29.78
C GLU A 297 5.84 -9.35 -28.52
N ASP A 298 5.08 -8.28 -28.24
CA ASP A 298 5.22 -7.50 -26.99
C ASP A 298 4.93 -8.38 -25.77
N PHE A 299 3.90 -9.21 -25.84
CA PHE A 299 3.56 -10.14 -24.76
C PHE A 299 4.61 -11.25 -24.59
N GLU A 300 5.18 -11.77 -25.66
CA GLU A 300 6.28 -12.74 -25.60
C GLU A 300 7.52 -12.15 -24.94
N GLU A 301 7.85 -10.87 -25.20
CA GLU A 301 8.95 -10.17 -24.50
C GLU A 301 8.66 -10.03 -23.02
N LEU A 302 7.44 -9.64 -22.61
CA LEU A 302 7.04 -9.63 -21.20
C LEU A 302 7.25 -11.01 -20.56
N MET A 303 6.78 -12.08 -21.19
CA MET A 303 6.90 -13.45 -20.67
C MET A 303 8.35 -13.93 -20.58
N LYS A 304 9.20 -13.52 -21.51
CA LYS A 304 10.64 -13.80 -21.49
C LYS A 304 11.27 -13.15 -20.26
N GLN A 305 11.03 -11.85 -20.04
CA GLN A 305 11.62 -11.12 -18.91
C GLN A 305 11.12 -11.65 -17.54
N VAL A 306 9.86 -12.02 -17.42
CA VAL A 306 9.32 -12.66 -16.20
C VAL A 306 10.08 -13.96 -15.89
N LYS A 307 10.39 -14.79 -16.91
CA LYS A 307 11.14 -16.05 -16.73
C LYS A 307 12.62 -15.83 -16.42
N GLU A 308 13.24 -14.81 -17.01
CA GLU A 308 14.67 -14.52 -16.84
C GLU A 308 14.95 -13.83 -15.52
N ILE A 309 14.18 -12.80 -15.19
CA ILE A 309 14.33 -12.00 -13.95
C ILE A 309 13.92 -12.81 -12.73
N LYS A 310 12.84 -13.61 -12.81
CA LYS A 310 12.32 -14.43 -11.70
C LYS A 310 12.00 -13.57 -10.48
N PHE A 311 10.99 -12.75 -10.60
CA PHE A 311 10.50 -11.94 -9.49
C PHE A 311 10.08 -12.81 -8.31
N ASP A 312 10.39 -12.39 -7.10
CA ASP A 312 9.92 -13.06 -5.89
C ASP A 312 8.40 -12.98 -5.80
N HIS A 313 7.87 -11.79 -6.06
CA HIS A 313 6.44 -11.50 -6.10
C HIS A 313 6.09 -10.72 -7.36
N LEU A 314 4.99 -11.09 -7.98
CA LEU A 314 4.48 -10.41 -9.17
C LEU A 314 2.96 -10.39 -9.15
N GLY A 315 2.40 -9.17 -9.17
CA GLY A 315 0.99 -8.94 -9.46
C GLY A 315 0.79 -8.69 -10.95
N CYS A 316 -0.23 -9.31 -11.55
CA CYS A 316 -0.62 -9.05 -12.93
C CYS A 316 -2.01 -8.43 -12.96
N PHE A 317 -2.20 -7.38 -13.75
CA PHE A 317 -3.50 -6.75 -14.00
C PHE A 317 -3.83 -6.82 -15.48
N MET A 318 -5.10 -7.01 -15.79
CA MET A 318 -5.64 -6.78 -17.13
C MET A 318 -5.92 -5.28 -17.29
N PHE A 319 -5.52 -4.69 -18.42
CA PHE A 319 -5.86 -3.30 -18.69
C PHE A 319 -7.37 -3.09 -18.67
N CYS A 320 -7.82 -2.14 -17.88
CA CYS A 320 -9.18 -1.63 -17.86
C CYS A 320 -9.18 -0.17 -18.35
N PRO A 321 -10.06 0.21 -19.30
CA PRO A 321 -10.15 1.57 -19.82
C PRO A 321 -10.80 2.51 -18.79
N GLU A 322 -10.01 2.99 -17.83
CA GLU A 322 -10.47 3.91 -16.79
C GLU A 322 -10.87 5.26 -17.37
N GLU A 323 -12.06 5.70 -17.02
CA GLU A 323 -12.62 6.99 -17.46
C GLU A 323 -11.69 8.17 -17.14
N GLY A 324 -11.59 9.11 -18.05
CA GLY A 324 -10.71 10.28 -17.94
C GLY A 324 -9.26 10.02 -18.29
N THR A 325 -8.82 8.74 -18.44
CA THR A 325 -7.44 8.43 -18.83
C THR A 325 -7.24 8.49 -20.35
N PRO A 326 -6.02 8.86 -20.83
CA PRO A 326 -5.71 8.85 -22.26
C PRO A 326 -5.87 7.46 -22.90
N ALA A 327 -5.43 6.40 -22.21
CA ALA A 327 -5.45 5.03 -22.73
C ALA A 327 -6.87 4.48 -22.96
N ALA A 328 -7.87 4.97 -22.24
CA ALA A 328 -9.26 4.61 -22.48
C ALA A 328 -9.76 5.02 -23.88
N LYS A 329 -9.13 6.05 -24.48
CA LYS A 329 -9.47 6.58 -25.81
C LYS A 329 -8.63 6.00 -26.95
N PHE A 330 -7.65 5.15 -26.65
CA PHE A 330 -6.84 4.52 -27.70
C PHE A 330 -7.69 3.52 -28.50
N LYS A 331 -7.51 3.53 -29.83
CA LYS A 331 -8.35 2.74 -30.73
C LYS A 331 -8.05 1.25 -30.72
N GLU A 332 -6.77 0.90 -30.51
CA GLU A 332 -6.27 -0.47 -30.62
C GLU A 332 -6.49 -1.23 -29.29
N GLN A 333 -7.73 -1.26 -28.80
CA GLN A 333 -8.11 -2.01 -27.60
C GLN A 333 -7.93 -3.52 -27.84
N VAL A 334 -7.33 -4.20 -26.87
CA VAL A 334 -7.13 -5.66 -26.91
C VAL A 334 -8.42 -6.36 -26.48
N ASP A 335 -8.78 -7.43 -27.19
CA ASP A 335 -9.96 -8.24 -26.86
C ASP A 335 -9.88 -8.82 -25.44
N GLU A 336 -11.01 -8.85 -24.72
CA GLU A 336 -11.05 -9.28 -23.32
C GLU A 336 -10.58 -10.74 -23.13
N LYS A 337 -10.90 -11.62 -24.09
CA LYS A 337 -10.43 -13.02 -24.05
C LYS A 337 -8.92 -13.12 -24.13
N VAL A 338 -8.29 -12.26 -24.95
CA VAL A 338 -6.82 -12.18 -25.07
C VAL A 338 -6.21 -11.68 -23.76
N LYS A 339 -6.80 -10.67 -23.11
CA LYS A 339 -6.34 -10.18 -21.80
C LYS A 339 -6.38 -11.30 -20.76
N VAL A 340 -7.50 -12.01 -20.66
CA VAL A 340 -7.67 -13.14 -19.73
C VAL A 340 -6.66 -14.25 -20.01
N GLU A 341 -6.42 -14.59 -21.27
CA GLU A 341 -5.43 -15.60 -21.66
C GLU A 341 -4.02 -15.18 -21.24
N ARG A 342 -3.61 -13.94 -21.53
CA ARG A 342 -2.31 -13.38 -21.17
C ARG A 342 -2.13 -13.33 -19.66
N TYR A 343 -3.13 -12.83 -18.93
CA TYR A 343 -3.14 -12.82 -17.47
C TYR A 343 -2.90 -14.23 -16.89
N ASN A 344 -3.63 -15.21 -17.36
CA ASN A 344 -3.50 -16.59 -16.90
C ASN A 344 -2.11 -17.19 -17.22
N LYS A 345 -1.52 -16.86 -18.37
CA LYS A 345 -0.15 -17.30 -18.73
C LYS A 345 0.88 -16.69 -17.77
N VAL A 346 0.80 -15.38 -17.49
CA VAL A 346 1.71 -14.69 -16.54
C VAL A 346 1.59 -15.30 -15.14
N MET A 347 0.37 -15.38 -14.61
CA MET A 347 0.15 -15.88 -13.24
C MET A 347 0.52 -17.35 -13.08
N LYS A 348 0.29 -18.18 -14.10
CA LYS A 348 0.73 -19.58 -14.11
C LYS A 348 2.25 -19.71 -14.07
N GLU A 349 2.97 -18.85 -14.77
CA GLU A 349 4.44 -18.85 -14.77
C GLU A 349 4.98 -18.32 -13.43
N GLN A 350 4.44 -17.19 -12.93
CA GLN A 350 4.84 -16.63 -11.65
C GLN A 350 4.61 -17.62 -10.49
N LYS A 351 3.49 -18.33 -10.50
CA LYS A 351 3.21 -19.37 -9.50
C LYS A 351 4.34 -20.41 -9.41
N LYS A 352 4.91 -20.83 -10.56
CA LYS A 352 6.03 -21.78 -10.59
C LYS A 352 7.32 -21.15 -10.06
N ILE A 353 7.57 -19.88 -10.44
CA ILE A 353 8.74 -19.13 -10.02
C ILE A 353 8.70 -18.94 -8.49
N SER A 354 7.60 -18.41 -7.95
CA SER A 354 7.43 -18.19 -6.50
C SER A 354 7.59 -19.49 -5.71
N TYR A 355 6.98 -20.58 -6.17
CA TYR A 355 7.13 -21.89 -5.51
C TYR A 355 8.59 -22.39 -5.48
N ARG A 356 9.33 -22.22 -6.59
CA ARG A 356 10.75 -22.62 -6.64
C ARG A 356 11.58 -21.77 -5.67
N LEU A 357 11.39 -20.44 -5.69
CA LEU A 357 12.10 -19.53 -4.79
C LEU A 357 11.76 -19.84 -3.32
N ASN A 358 10.50 -20.14 -3.00
CA ASN A 358 10.11 -20.56 -1.67
C ASN A 358 10.78 -21.89 -1.25
N LYS A 359 10.93 -22.84 -2.16
CA LYS A 359 11.71 -24.07 -1.87
C LYS A 359 13.18 -23.79 -1.56
N GLU A 360 13.81 -22.83 -2.24
CA GLU A 360 15.20 -22.41 -1.99
C GLU A 360 15.35 -21.69 -0.64
N ARG A 361 14.25 -21.26 -0.02
CA ARG A 361 14.20 -20.67 1.32
C ARG A 361 14.16 -21.73 2.44
N ILE A 362 13.80 -22.97 2.16
CA ILE A 362 13.77 -24.04 3.17
C ILE A 362 15.15 -24.17 3.82
N GLY A 363 15.16 -24.14 5.15
CA GLY A 363 16.38 -24.16 5.95
C GLY A 363 17.00 -22.79 6.25
N LYS A 364 16.60 -21.72 5.54
CA LYS A 364 17.00 -20.35 5.85
C LYS A 364 16.25 -19.83 7.08
N THR A 365 16.91 -18.94 7.82
CA THR A 365 16.37 -18.32 9.04
C THR A 365 16.09 -16.83 8.79
N TYR A 366 14.92 -16.37 9.25
CA TYR A 366 14.48 -14.98 9.13
C TYR A 366 14.14 -14.41 10.50
N THR A 367 14.34 -13.10 10.66
CA THR A 367 13.81 -12.35 11.78
C THR A 367 12.36 -12.04 11.52
N CYS A 368 11.50 -12.26 12.52
CA CYS A 368 10.05 -12.07 12.41
C CYS A 368 9.52 -11.32 13.64
N LEU A 369 8.66 -10.35 13.44
CA LEU A 369 7.87 -9.72 14.49
C LEU A 369 6.52 -10.46 14.56
N VAL A 370 6.22 -11.10 15.66
CA VAL A 370 4.96 -11.81 15.87
C VAL A 370 3.81 -10.80 15.98
N THR A 371 2.76 -10.96 15.19
CA THR A 371 1.62 -10.02 15.17
C THR A 371 0.38 -10.56 15.85
N GLU A 372 0.05 -11.82 15.62
CA GLU A 372 -1.21 -12.42 16.08
C GLU A 372 -1.05 -13.93 16.27
N GLN A 373 -1.82 -14.51 17.19
CA GLN A 373 -2.01 -15.96 17.30
C GLN A 373 -3.30 -16.36 16.57
N ASN A 374 -3.18 -17.26 15.62
CA ASN A 374 -4.29 -17.76 14.82
C ASN A 374 -5.08 -18.85 15.55
N GLU A 375 -6.30 -19.14 15.09
CA GLU A 375 -7.17 -20.19 15.66
C GLU A 375 -6.55 -21.61 15.58
N ASP A 376 -5.70 -21.88 14.59
CA ASP A 376 -4.97 -23.14 14.40
C ASP A 376 -3.67 -23.24 15.24
N PHE A 377 -3.47 -22.33 16.19
CA PHE A 377 -2.28 -22.19 17.05
C PHE A 377 -0.99 -21.85 16.30
N SER A 378 -1.05 -21.52 15.02
CA SER A 378 0.06 -20.85 14.33
C SER A 378 0.08 -19.36 14.70
N TYR A 379 1.13 -18.66 14.26
CA TYR A 379 1.22 -17.21 14.47
C TYR A 379 1.44 -16.52 13.12
N SER A 380 0.80 -15.36 12.96
CA SER A 380 1.10 -14.39 11.90
C SER A 380 2.31 -13.56 12.27
N CYS A 381 3.07 -13.10 11.28
CA CYS A 381 4.25 -12.27 11.55
C CYS A 381 4.58 -11.32 10.40
N ILE A 382 5.31 -10.27 10.73
CA ILE A 382 5.97 -9.38 9.77
C ILE A 382 7.41 -9.85 9.59
N CYS A 383 7.85 -9.95 8.35
CA CYS A 383 9.23 -10.30 7.99
C CYS A 383 9.66 -9.63 6.67
N ASN A 384 10.91 -9.86 6.27
CA ASN A 384 11.46 -9.25 5.07
C ASN A 384 10.91 -9.85 3.75
N LEU A 385 10.22 -10.99 3.79
CA LEU A 385 9.81 -11.70 2.58
C LEU A 385 8.56 -11.15 1.90
N TYR A 386 7.67 -10.50 2.65
CA TYR A 386 6.33 -10.18 2.19
C TYR A 386 5.99 -8.71 2.40
N ALA A 387 5.11 -8.18 1.54
CA ALA A 387 4.47 -6.89 1.74
C ALA A 387 3.48 -6.94 2.93
N PRO A 388 3.06 -5.77 3.45
CA PRO A 388 1.92 -5.69 4.37
C PRO A 388 0.64 -6.25 3.75
N ASP A 389 -0.36 -6.53 4.60
CA ASP A 389 -1.73 -6.90 4.21
C ASP A 389 -1.81 -8.21 3.40
N ASP A 390 -0.85 -9.12 3.57
CA ASP A 390 -0.78 -10.43 2.91
C ASP A 390 -0.89 -10.39 1.36
N ILE A 391 -0.55 -9.24 0.74
CA ILE A 391 -0.70 -9.00 -0.71
C ILE A 391 0.07 -10.05 -1.55
N ASP A 392 1.24 -10.47 -1.06
CA ASP A 392 2.13 -11.38 -1.79
C ASP A 392 2.08 -12.82 -1.29
N GLY A 393 1.40 -13.05 -0.17
CA GLY A 393 1.45 -14.25 0.65
C GLY A 393 2.00 -13.95 2.04
N LYS A 394 2.24 -15.00 2.84
CA LYS A 394 2.64 -14.86 4.25
C LYS A 394 3.59 -15.94 4.74
N MET A 395 4.26 -15.62 5.84
CA MET A 395 4.97 -16.61 6.65
C MET A 395 4.11 -16.97 7.86
N ARG A 396 3.79 -18.27 8.01
CA ARG A 396 3.17 -18.78 9.23
C ARG A 396 4.23 -19.34 10.16
N LEU A 397 4.17 -18.92 11.43
CA LEU A 397 5.10 -19.39 12.45
C LEU A 397 4.46 -20.50 13.27
N TYR A 398 5.26 -21.52 13.55
CA TYR A 398 4.97 -22.56 14.54
C TYR A 398 6.02 -22.49 15.63
N SER A 399 5.63 -22.64 16.90
CA SER A 399 6.56 -22.50 18.01
C SER A 399 6.31 -23.52 19.11
N LYS A 400 7.40 -24.08 19.64
CA LYS A 400 7.43 -24.80 20.92
C LYS A 400 7.82 -23.90 22.08
N LEU A 401 8.33 -22.71 21.76
CA LEU A 401 8.67 -21.68 22.74
C LEU A 401 7.40 -20.84 23.06
N PRO A 402 7.28 -20.32 24.26
CA PRO A 402 6.12 -19.51 24.67
C PRO A 402 6.25 -18.09 24.07
N ILE A 403 5.88 -17.95 22.81
CA ILE A 403 5.86 -16.66 22.09
C ILE A 403 4.49 -16.00 22.17
N LYS A 404 4.45 -14.68 22.04
CA LYS A 404 3.23 -13.87 22.00
C LYS A 404 3.32 -12.71 21.01
N PRO A 405 2.21 -12.08 20.64
CA PRO A 405 2.22 -10.89 19.79
C PRO A 405 3.16 -9.80 20.35
N GLY A 406 4.03 -9.31 19.48
CA GLY A 406 5.06 -8.31 19.77
C GLY A 406 6.45 -8.86 20.05
N ASP A 407 6.60 -10.15 20.20
CA ASP A 407 7.93 -10.76 20.31
C ASP A 407 8.66 -10.66 18.97
N LEU A 408 9.96 -10.35 19.03
CA LEU A 408 10.86 -10.45 17.90
C LEU A 408 11.58 -11.78 17.98
N VAL A 409 11.44 -12.60 16.95
CA VAL A 409 11.94 -13.98 16.95
C VAL A 409 12.79 -14.30 15.71
N LYS A 410 13.62 -15.33 15.80
CA LYS A 410 14.16 -16.02 14.63
C LYS A 410 13.33 -17.23 14.31
N ALA A 411 12.99 -17.39 13.03
CA ALA A 411 12.24 -18.52 12.54
C ALA A 411 12.92 -19.14 11.31
N LYS A 412 13.03 -20.46 11.30
CA LYS A 412 13.61 -21.24 10.22
C LYS A 412 12.52 -21.78 9.32
N VAL A 413 12.59 -21.50 8.02
CA VAL A 413 11.63 -22.04 7.03
C VAL A 413 11.74 -23.55 6.96
N VAL A 414 10.61 -24.24 7.13
CA VAL A 414 10.51 -25.70 7.13
C VAL A 414 9.66 -26.26 6.00
N ASN A 415 8.75 -25.45 5.44
CA ASN A 415 7.87 -25.85 4.36
C ASN A 415 7.65 -24.69 3.38
N ALA A 416 7.43 -25.02 2.10
CA ALA A 416 7.16 -24.07 1.03
C ALA A 416 5.83 -24.39 0.35
N LEU A 417 4.97 -23.40 0.27
CA LEU A 417 3.75 -23.38 -0.52
C LEU A 417 3.96 -22.53 -1.79
N PHE A 418 2.92 -22.33 -2.60
CA PHE A 418 3.08 -21.58 -3.84
C PHE A 418 3.49 -20.14 -3.60
N TYR A 419 2.86 -19.47 -2.66
CA TYR A 419 3.13 -18.07 -2.31
C TYR A 419 3.57 -17.91 -0.85
N ASP A 420 3.16 -18.83 0.03
CA ASP A 420 3.43 -18.80 1.46
C ASP A 420 4.60 -19.71 1.86
N VAL A 421 5.12 -19.50 3.06
CA VAL A 421 6.05 -20.42 3.72
C VAL A 421 5.62 -20.69 5.15
N ASP A 422 5.95 -21.88 5.65
CA ASP A 422 5.82 -22.22 7.06
C ASP A 422 7.23 -22.22 7.70
N ALA A 423 7.34 -21.67 8.91
CA ALA A 423 8.60 -21.60 9.62
C ALA A 423 8.44 -21.98 11.09
N GLU A 424 9.47 -22.61 11.66
CA GLU A 424 9.56 -22.92 13.08
C GLU A 424 10.40 -21.88 13.80
N VAL A 425 9.88 -21.36 14.92
CA VAL A 425 10.61 -20.44 15.79
C VAL A 425 11.73 -21.17 16.49
N THR A 426 12.95 -20.63 16.35
CA THR A 426 14.18 -21.21 16.91
C THR A 426 14.71 -20.42 18.10
N GLU A 427 14.43 -19.12 18.18
CA GLU A 427 14.99 -18.22 19.21
C GLU A 427 14.05 -17.01 19.40
N ILE A 428 13.88 -16.56 20.64
CA ILE A 428 13.27 -15.29 20.97
C ILE A 428 14.40 -14.26 21.12
N LEU A 429 14.43 -13.26 20.24
CA LEU A 429 15.44 -12.20 20.24
C LEU A 429 15.11 -11.09 21.26
N ARG A 430 13.82 -10.79 21.41
CA ARG A 430 13.29 -9.80 22.34
C ARG A 430 11.84 -10.13 22.67
N SER A 431 11.53 -10.17 23.96
CA SER A 431 10.15 -10.32 24.44
C SER A 431 9.43 -8.98 24.41
N SER A 432 8.14 -9.02 24.12
CA SER A 432 7.29 -7.84 24.22
C SER A 432 7.14 -7.30 25.65
N ASP A 433 7.40 -8.11 26.69
CA ASP A 433 7.40 -7.67 28.09
C ASP A 433 8.60 -6.78 28.45
N GLU A 434 9.67 -6.77 27.66
CA GLU A 434 10.87 -5.98 27.90
C GLU A 434 10.76 -4.54 27.37
N THR A 435 9.63 -4.20 26.72
CA THR A 435 9.42 -2.92 26.02
C THR A 435 8.29 -2.06 26.60
N ASP A 436 7.63 -2.50 27.68
CA ASP A 436 6.61 -1.73 28.42
C ASP A 436 7.20 -0.89 29.56
#